data_f476a272fa47f96459a750033c984cbd
#
_entry.id   f476a272fa47f96459a750033c984cbd
#
_cell.length_a   1.000
_cell.length_b   1.000
_cell.length_c   1.000
_cell.angle_alpha   90.00
_cell.angle_beta   90.00
_cell.angle_gamma   90.00
#
_symmetry.space_group_name_H-M   'P 1'
#
loop_
_entity.id
_entity.type
_entity.pdbx_description
1 polymer ?
#
loop_
_entity_poly.entity_id
_entity_poly.type
_entity_poly.pdbx_seq_one_letter_code
_entity_poly.pdbx_strand_id
1 'polypeptide(L)'
;MLNDPLANAMSLMLNNELIGKSDCLIKPISKVMKTLLKVMKENGYVGDFNEVHDSKGNYIKLNLIGAINKCGVIKPRYSVKSNDYEKFERRYLPAKDIGILFVSTPRGIITHYDAKSKKTGGRLLAYCY
;
A
#
# COMPACT_ATOMS: atom_id res chain seq x y z
N MET A 1 12.55 -13.46 -12.98
CA MET A 1 12.37 -13.73 -11.55
C MET A 1 11.85 -12.50 -10.85
N LEU A 2 10.80 -12.67 -10.05
CA LEU A 2 10.15 -11.54 -9.39
C LEU A 2 10.75 -11.38 -7.99
N ASN A 3 11.49 -10.28 -7.81
CA ASN A 3 12.25 -10.04 -6.58
C ASN A 3 11.53 -9.17 -5.55
N ASP A 4 10.33 -8.66 -5.89
CA ASP A 4 9.60 -7.78 -5.00
C ASP A 4 8.12 -8.17 -4.95
N PRO A 5 7.73 -9.00 -3.95
CA PRO A 5 6.33 -9.41 -3.81
C PRO A 5 5.36 -8.24 -3.61
N LEU A 6 5.81 -7.19 -2.94
CA LEU A 6 4.97 -6.00 -2.72
C LEU A 6 4.68 -5.29 -4.04
N ALA A 7 5.69 -5.09 -4.88
CA ALA A 7 5.52 -4.48 -6.19
C ALA A 7 4.57 -5.29 -7.06
N ASN A 8 4.70 -6.61 -7.04
CA ASN A 8 3.84 -7.50 -7.81
C ASN A 8 2.40 -7.41 -7.35
N ALA A 9 2.17 -7.38 -6.04
CA ALA A 9 0.83 -7.26 -5.48
C ALA A 9 0.19 -5.93 -5.84
N MET A 10 0.93 -4.83 -5.73
CA MET A 10 0.42 -3.50 -6.09
C MET A 10 0.08 -3.41 -7.58
N SER A 11 0.92 -3.98 -8.44
CA SER A 11 0.66 -4.02 -9.88
C SER A 11 -0.59 -4.84 -10.20
N LEU A 12 -0.76 -5.97 -9.55
CA LEU A 12 -1.92 -6.84 -9.73
C LEU A 12 -3.21 -6.13 -9.30
N MET A 13 -3.18 -5.47 -8.15
CA MET A 13 -4.31 -4.69 -7.65
C MET A 13 -4.69 -3.58 -8.63
N LEU A 14 -3.71 -2.83 -9.12
CA LEU A 14 -3.96 -1.75 -10.07
C LEU A 14 -4.53 -2.27 -11.38
N ASN A 15 -3.97 -3.34 -11.93
CA ASN A 15 -4.47 -3.92 -13.18
C ASN A 15 -5.90 -4.43 -13.05
N ASN A 16 -6.23 -5.10 -11.94
CA ASN A 16 -7.58 -5.58 -11.71
C ASN A 16 -8.58 -4.43 -11.49
N GLU A 17 -8.15 -3.37 -10.83
CA GLU A 17 -8.97 -2.17 -10.65
C GLU A 17 -9.27 -1.50 -11.99
N LEU A 18 -8.26 -1.37 -12.87
CA LEU A 18 -8.40 -0.73 -14.18
C LEU A 18 -9.36 -1.48 -15.10
N ILE A 19 -9.42 -2.81 -15.00
CA ILE A 19 -10.33 -3.61 -15.82
C ILE A 19 -11.69 -3.85 -15.14
N GLY A 20 -11.90 -3.27 -13.97
CA GLY A 20 -13.18 -3.31 -13.28
C GLY A 20 -13.50 -4.60 -12.55
N LYS A 21 -12.50 -5.41 -12.22
CA LYS A 21 -12.71 -6.61 -11.40
C LYS A 21 -13.09 -6.24 -9.97
N SER A 22 -13.99 -7.01 -9.38
CA SER A 22 -14.45 -6.78 -8.00
C SER A 22 -13.56 -7.42 -6.95
N ASP A 23 -12.66 -8.33 -7.34
CA ASP A 23 -11.76 -8.99 -6.41
C ASP A 23 -10.40 -9.26 -7.03
N CYS A 24 -9.44 -9.61 -6.17
CA CYS A 24 -8.05 -9.82 -6.55
C CYS A 24 -7.46 -10.88 -5.62
N LEU A 25 -6.67 -11.80 -6.18
CA LEU A 25 -5.96 -12.81 -5.41
C LEU A 25 -4.49 -12.43 -5.32
N ILE A 26 -3.99 -12.30 -4.10
CA ILE A 26 -2.62 -11.86 -3.83
C ILE A 26 -1.80 -12.99 -3.23
N LYS A 27 -0.67 -13.30 -3.84
CA LYS A 27 0.35 -14.24 -3.36
C LYS A 27 1.73 -13.61 -3.52
N PRO A 28 2.70 -13.92 -2.66
CA PRO A 28 2.60 -14.62 -1.39
C PRO A 28 2.03 -13.74 -0.27
N ILE A 29 1.59 -14.38 0.81
CA ILE A 29 1.12 -13.66 2.01
C ILE A 29 2.33 -13.25 2.84
N SER A 30 2.40 -11.98 3.25
CA SER A 30 3.39 -11.47 4.18
C SER A 30 2.74 -10.53 5.19
N LYS A 31 3.43 -10.32 6.33
CA LYS A 31 2.94 -9.36 7.34
C LYS A 31 2.88 -7.94 6.78
N VAL A 32 3.87 -7.55 5.99
CA VAL A 32 3.92 -6.23 5.35
C VAL A 32 2.69 -6.04 4.47
N MET A 33 2.36 -7.02 3.64
CA MET A 33 1.21 -6.96 2.76
C MET A 33 -0.10 -6.87 3.53
N LYS A 34 -0.28 -7.68 4.57
CA LYS A 34 -1.48 -7.64 5.40
C LYS A 34 -1.67 -6.29 6.08
N THR A 35 -0.60 -5.75 6.65
CA THR A 35 -0.64 -4.44 7.30
C THR A 35 -0.95 -3.33 6.30
N LEU A 36 -0.35 -3.40 5.13
CA LEU A 36 -0.60 -2.44 4.07
C LEU A 36 -2.06 -2.44 3.63
N LEU A 37 -2.63 -3.62 3.41
CA LEU A 37 -4.03 -3.77 3.03
C LEU A 37 -4.97 -3.26 4.12
N LYS A 38 -4.63 -3.49 5.38
CA LYS A 38 -5.41 -2.97 6.51
C LYS A 38 -5.43 -1.45 6.51
N VAL A 39 -4.28 -0.82 6.29
CA VAL A 39 -4.18 0.65 6.20
C VAL A 39 -4.97 1.16 5.00
N MET A 40 -4.89 0.52 3.87
CA MET A 40 -5.67 0.89 2.68
C MET A 40 -7.17 0.79 2.94
N LYS A 41 -7.61 -0.26 3.63
CA LYS A 41 -9.02 -0.45 3.99
C LYS A 41 -9.51 0.66 4.91
N GLU A 42 -8.71 1.01 5.92
CA GLU A 42 -9.04 2.08 6.87
C GLU A 42 -9.18 3.43 6.17
N ASN A 43 -8.47 3.63 5.07
CA ASN A 43 -8.50 4.86 4.29
C ASN A 43 -9.47 4.82 3.09
N GLY A 44 -10.23 3.74 2.95
CA GLY A 44 -11.29 3.65 1.96
C GLY A 44 -10.85 3.30 0.54
N TYR A 45 -9.64 2.76 0.35
CA TYR A 45 -9.15 2.38 -0.97
C TYR A 45 -9.51 0.96 -1.38
N VAL A 46 -9.65 0.06 -0.42
CA VAL A 46 -10.03 -1.32 -0.68
C VAL A 46 -11.13 -1.76 0.30
N GLY A 47 -11.82 -2.84 -0.06
CA GLY A 47 -12.82 -3.43 0.82
C GLY A 47 -12.20 -4.47 1.76
N ASP A 48 -13.01 -5.46 2.13
CA ASP A 48 -12.57 -6.53 3.01
C ASP A 48 -11.57 -7.45 2.32
N PHE A 49 -10.70 -8.05 3.10
CA PHE A 49 -9.79 -9.08 2.61
C PHE A 49 -9.75 -10.24 3.58
N ASN A 50 -9.55 -11.44 3.02
CA ASN A 50 -9.51 -12.68 3.79
C ASN A 50 -8.32 -13.52 3.34
N GLU A 51 -7.70 -14.21 4.30
CA GLU A 51 -6.70 -15.21 3.97
C GLU A 51 -7.41 -16.51 3.61
N VAL A 52 -7.02 -17.11 2.50
CA VAL A 52 -7.52 -18.40 2.08
C VAL A 52 -6.38 -19.40 2.14
N HIS A 53 -6.59 -20.50 2.85
CA HIS A 53 -5.62 -21.57 2.99
C HIS A 53 -6.00 -22.70 2.04
N ASP A 54 -5.15 -22.94 1.05
CA ASP A 54 -5.36 -23.95 0.01
C ASP A 54 -4.20 -24.94 0.05
N SER A 55 -4.43 -26.15 -0.49
CA SER A 55 -3.40 -27.17 -0.61
C SER A 55 -2.19 -26.73 -1.45
N LYS A 56 -2.38 -25.77 -2.35
CA LYS A 56 -1.34 -25.23 -3.23
C LYS A 56 -0.64 -23.99 -2.66
N GLY A 57 -1.00 -23.60 -1.44
CA GLY A 57 -0.44 -22.40 -0.79
C GLY A 57 -1.53 -21.47 -0.30
N ASN A 58 -1.13 -20.48 0.47
CA ASN A 58 -2.06 -19.51 1.04
C ASN A 58 -2.07 -18.24 0.20
N TYR A 59 -3.23 -17.62 0.09
CA TYR A 59 -3.37 -16.37 -0.62
C TYR A 59 -4.37 -15.44 0.08
N ILE A 60 -4.33 -14.16 -0.27
CA ILE A 60 -5.28 -13.17 0.23
C ILE A 60 -6.30 -12.89 -0.88
N LYS A 61 -7.58 -13.05 -0.56
CA LYS A 61 -8.67 -12.62 -1.43
C LYS A 61 -9.07 -11.21 -1.01
N LEU A 62 -8.81 -10.24 -1.88
CA LEU A 62 -9.06 -8.84 -1.64
C LEU A 62 -10.26 -8.36 -2.44
N ASN A 63 -11.17 -7.64 -1.78
CA ASN A 63 -12.30 -7.02 -2.44
C ASN A 63 -11.93 -5.61 -2.91
N LEU A 64 -12.08 -5.34 -4.21
CA LEU A 64 -11.81 -4.04 -4.82
C LEU A 64 -13.11 -3.25 -4.93
N ILE A 65 -13.07 -1.98 -4.57
CA ILE A 65 -14.27 -1.13 -4.52
C ILE A 65 -14.25 0.03 -5.52
N GLY A 66 -13.32 0.02 -6.46
CA GLY A 66 -13.24 1.05 -7.49
C GLY A 66 -12.64 2.37 -7.04
N ALA A 67 -11.95 2.39 -5.90
CA ALA A 67 -11.43 3.62 -5.30
C ALA A 67 -9.97 3.91 -5.65
N ILE A 68 -9.24 2.95 -6.19
CA ILE A 68 -7.82 3.12 -6.52
C ILE A 68 -7.68 3.70 -7.92
N ASN A 69 -7.09 4.90 -8.02
CA ASN A 69 -6.72 5.48 -9.31
C ASN A 69 -5.34 5.03 -9.74
N LYS A 70 -4.40 5.04 -8.80
CA LYS A 70 -3.05 4.55 -9.03
C LYS A 70 -2.44 4.12 -7.71
N CYS A 71 -1.66 3.05 -7.75
CA CYS A 71 -0.86 2.60 -6.61
C CYS A 71 0.42 1.96 -7.12
N GLY A 72 1.44 1.95 -6.28
CA GLY A 72 2.72 1.37 -6.64
C GLY A 72 3.69 1.40 -5.47
N VAL A 73 4.82 0.74 -5.64
CA VAL A 73 5.90 0.79 -4.64
C VAL A 73 6.82 1.95 -4.93
N ILE A 74 7.48 2.42 -3.88
CA ILE A 74 8.49 3.47 -3.97
C ILE A 74 9.88 2.81 -3.92
N LYS A 75 10.64 2.98 -4.99
CA LYS A 75 12.02 2.47 -5.09
C LYS A 75 12.98 3.57 -5.48
N PRO A 76 14.13 3.69 -4.81
CA PRO A 76 14.50 2.95 -3.59
C PRO A 76 13.61 3.35 -2.41
N ARG A 77 13.66 2.55 -1.34
CA ARG A 77 12.90 2.86 -0.13
C ARG A 77 13.59 3.99 0.64
N TYR A 78 13.29 5.20 0.24
CA TYR A 78 13.91 6.40 0.83
C TYR A 78 13.65 6.51 2.32
N SER A 79 14.68 6.90 3.08
CA SER A 79 14.51 7.29 4.47
C SER A 79 14.01 8.72 4.54
N VAL A 80 13.00 8.98 5.35
CA VAL A 80 12.36 10.29 5.44
C VAL A 80 12.33 10.73 6.90
N LYS A 81 12.73 11.97 7.13
CA LYS A 81 12.62 12.61 8.44
C LYS A 81 11.20 13.15 8.62
N SER A 82 10.82 13.40 9.88
CA SER A 82 9.47 13.83 10.22
C SER A 82 8.99 15.10 9.51
N ASN A 83 9.91 15.94 9.05
CA ASN A 83 9.60 17.21 8.39
C ASN A 83 9.83 17.20 6.87
N ASP A 84 10.20 16.05 6.29
CA ASP A 84 10.53 15.95 4.86
C ASP A 84 9.44 15.26 4.02
N TYR A 85 8.31 14.90 4.59
CA TYR A 85 7.26 14.17 3.88
C TYR A 85 6.67 14.98 2.71
N GLU A 86 6.59 16.28 2.84
CA GLU A 86 6.02 17.15 1.81
C GLU A 86 6.73 17.01 0.46
N LYS A 87 8.06 16.86 0.49
CA LYS A 87 8.88 16.65 -0.71
C LYS A 87 8.44 15.41 -1.47
N PHE A 88 8.18 14.31 -0.75
CA PHE A 88 7.77 13.05 -1.36
C PHE A 88 6.30 13.04 -1.74
N GLU A 89 5.45 13.77 -1.01
CA GLU A 89 4.06 13.96 -1.39
C GLU A 89 3.96 14.60 -2.77
N ARG A 90 4.76 15.63 -3.03
CA ARG A 90 4.79 16.30 -4.34
C ARG A 90 5.26 15.38 -5.46
N ARG A 91 6.13 14.44 -5.13
CA ARG A 91 6.73 13.54 -6.11
C ARG A 91 5.82 12.39 -6.50
N TYR A 92 5.08 11.82 -5.56
CA TYR A 92 4.28 10.61 -5.77
C TYR A 92 2.78 10.82 -5.76
N LEU A 93 2.29 11.87 -5.13
CA LEU A 93 0.86 12.14 -5.01
C LEU A 93 0.45 13.28 -5.94
N PRO A 94 -0.82 13.26 -6.45
CA PRO A 94 -1.26 14.25 -7.44
C PRO A 94 -1.47 15.64 -6.87
N ALA A 95 -1.82 15.75 -5.60
CA ALA A 95 -2.08 17.03 -4.95
C ALA A 95 -1.95 16.89 -3.44
N LYS A 96 -1.93 18.04 -2.75
CA LYS A 96 -1.91 18.06 -1.30
C LYS A 96 -3.21 17.45 -0.76
N ASP A 97 -3.07 16.61 0.28
CA ASP A 97 -4.17 15.92 0.96
C ASP A 97 -4.93 14.91 0.07
N ILE A 98 -4.40 14.57 -1.10
CA ILE A 98 -4.96 13.53 -1.95
C ILE A 98 -3.99 12.35 -2.00
N GLY A 99 -4.48 11.17 -1.59
CA GLY A 99 -3.69 9.95 -1.57
C GLY A 99 -2.88 9.77 -0.30
N ILE A 100 -2.21 8.64 -0.20
CA ILE A 100 -1.40 8.28 0.97
C ILE A 100 -0.05 7.72 0.55
N LEU A 101 0.95 7.99 1.40
CA LEU A 101 2.24 7.34 1.35
C LEU A 101 2.30 6.37 2.52
N PHE A 102 2.73 5.14 2.26
CA PHE A 102 2.89 4.14 3.31
C PHE A 102 4.31 4.22 3.84
N VAL A 103 4.43 4.40 5.14
CA VAL A 103 5.71 4.62 5.81
C VAL A 103 5.95 3.48 6.79
N SER A 104 7.13 2.84 6.69
CA SER A 104 7.57 1.85 7.65
C SER A 104 8.33 2.54 8.78
N THR A 105 7.80 2.45 9.99
CA THR A 105 8.41 3.03 11.20
C THR A 105 8.73 1.92 12.19
N PRO A 106 9.54 2.18 13.23
CA PRO A 106 9.78 1.18 14.28
C PRO A 106 8.51 0.72 14.99
N ARG A 107 7.43 1.50 14.90
CA ARG A 107 6.14 1.18 15.50
C ARG A 107 5.17 0.49 14.55
N GLY A 108 5.58 0.26 13.30
CA GLY A 108 4.77 -0.39 12.28
C GLY A 108 4.58 0.46 11.04
N ILE A 109 3.73 -0.02 10.14
CA ILE A 109 3.42 0.67 8.90
C ILE A 109 2.25 1.62 9.13
N ILE A 110 2.44 2.89 8.83
CA ILE A 110 1.42 3.93 9.01
C ILE A 110 1.36 4.81 7.76
N THR A 111 0.35 5.68 7.69
CA THR A 111 0.27 6.67 6.63
C THR A 111 1.23 7.82 6.93
N HIS A 112 1.57 8.58 5.90
CA HIS A 112 2.40 9.78 6.09
C HIS A 112 1.69 10.85 6.93
N TYR A 113 0.35 10.87 6.92
CA TYR A 113 -0.41 11.78 7.78
C TYR A 113 -0.19 11.46 9.26
N ASP A 114 -0.27 10.18 9.61
CA ASP A 114 0.00 9.72 10.98
C ASP A 114 1.44 9.95 11.37
N ALA A 115 2.38 9.74 10.45
CA ALA A 115 3.79 9.97 10.70
C ALA A 115 4.08 11.45 10.99
N LYS A 116 3.47 12.36 10.24
CA LYS A 116 3.59 13.79 10.50
C LYS A 116 3.01 14.18 11.86
N SER A 117 1.83 13.64 12.17
CA SER A 117 1.15 13.89 13.45
C SER A 117 1.97 13.43 14.64
N LYS A 118 2.59 12.28 14.52
CA LYS A 118 3.43 11.69 15.58
C LYS A 118 4.87 12.20 15.54
N LYS A 119 5.20 13.06 14.59
CA LYS A 119 6.55 13.60 14.39
C LYS A 119 7.61 12.51 14.29
N THR A 120 7.30 11.45 13.55
CA THR A 120 8.19 10.30 13.37
C THR A 120 8.65 10.20 11.93
N GLY A 121 9.89 9.80 11.72
CA GLY A 121 10.42 9.47 10.41
C GLY A 121 10.29 7.97 10.15
N GLY A 122 10.69 7.55 8.96
CA GLY A 122 10.66 6.15 8.57
C GLY A 122 11.13 5.96 7.15
N ARG A 123 10.83 4.80 6.58
CA ARG A 123 11.13 4.49 5.19
C ARG A 123 9.86 4.41 4.37
N LEU A 124 9.87 5.02 3.21
CA LEU A 124 8.74 4.94 2.29
C LEU A 124 8.66 3.55 1.67
N LEU A 125 7.47 2.98 1.63
CA LEU A 125 7.22 1.66 1.04
C LEU A 125 6.46 1.77 -0.27
N ALA A 126 5.35 2.49 -0.26
CA ALA A 126 4.41 2.52 -1.38
C ALA A 126 3.58 3.80 -1.35
N TYR A 127 2.81 4.00 -2.42
CA TYR A 127 1.85 5.09 -2.50
C TYR A 127 0.54 4.59 -3.10
N CYS A 128 -0.54 5.31 -2.82
CA CYS A 128 -1.86 5.01 -3.37
C CYS A 128 -2.70 6.30 -3.44
N TYR A 129 -3.39 6.46 -4.57
CA TYR A 129 -4.36 7.53 -4.69
C TYR A 129 -5.48 7.19 -5.67
#